data_97fd6a952e070f291d89251999fcd07b
#
_entry.id   97fd6a952e070f291d89251999fcd07b
#
_cell.length_a   1.000
_cell.length_b   1.000
_cell.length_c   1.000
_cell.angle_alpha   90.00
_cell.angle_beta   90.00
_cell.angle_gamma   90.00
#
_symmetry.space_group_name_H-M   'P 1'
#
loop_
_entity.id
_entity.type
_entity.pdbx_description
1 polymer ?
#
loop_
_entity_poly.entity_id
_entity_poly.type
_entity_poly.pdbx_seq_one_letter_code
_entity_poly.pdbx_strand_id
1 'polypeptide(L)'
;PKSVKKEFQERYGKTFYSYALDEWVFQGDYTREILLRHFATQSLKGFGIEEWTVATIAAGAALHYVSDTRQEQLKHISGISRIDEHQYVWLDRFTVRNLELVSSANEKAVTLLDIMDQTLTPMGARLLKRWLMLPLKDISSIEERQEAVSYFLKHPEFSGILAGQMKLIGDLERLISKVALGKISPREVVQLKRSLDTVALLKESCANSGNPVMKVIADQINPCLLMNERITKELQPEAPALVNKGGVICKGVSMELD
;
A
#
# COMPACT_ATOMS: atom_id res chain seq x y z
N PRO A 1 20.74 -18.09 6.93
CA PRO A 1 22.12 -18.58 6.80
C PRO A 1 23.12 -17.56 7.34
N LYS A 2 24.26 -18.01 7.88
CA LYS A 2 25.31 -17.14 8.43
C LYS A 2 25.81 -16.10 7.43
N SER A 3 25.84 -16.44 6.14
CA SER A 3 26.20 -15.54 5.03
C SER A 3 25.24 -14.35 4.91
N VAL A 4 23.94 -14.57 4.96
CA VAL A 4 22.92 -13.52 4.87
C VAL A 4 23.00 -12.58 6.08
N LYS A 5 23.24 -13.13 7.28
CA LYS A 5 23.42 -12.32 8.48
C LYS A 5 24.63 -11.40 8.36
N LYS A 6 25.77 -11.93 7.86
CA LYS A 6 27.00 -11.16 7.66
C LYS A 6 26.76 -10.03 6.64
N GLU A 7 26.16 -10.35 5.50
CA GLU A 7 25.82 -9.38 4.46
C GLU A 7 24.86 -8.28 4.97
N PHE A 8 23.87 -8.66 5.79
CA PHE A 8 22.95 -7.72 6.37
C PHE A 8 23.64 -6.80 7.39
N GLN A 9 24.57 -7.34 8.21
CA GLN A 9 25.35 -6.56 9.16
C GLN A 9 26.34 -5.61 8.48
N GLU A 10 26.93 -6.03 7.35
CA GLU A 10 27.82 -5.18 6.55
C GLU A 10 27.04 -4.02 5.91
N ARG A 11 25.78 -4.25 5.53
CA ARG A 11 24.94 -3.25 4.86
C ARG A 11 24.35 -2.20 5.80
N TYR A 12 23.91 -2.62 6.98
CA TYR A 12 23.13 -1.76 7.89
C TYR A 12 23.88 -1.42 9.18
N GLY A 13 25.13 -1.86 9.32
CA GLY A 13 25.97 -1.64 10.50
C GLY A 13 25.65 -2.60 11.66
N LYS A 14 26.48 -2.54 12.69
CA LYS A 14 26.41 -3.44 13.87
C LYS A 14 25.28 -3.10 14.86
N THR A 15 24.47 -2.09 14.58
CA THR A 15 23.44 -1.58 15.50
C THR A 15 22.12 -2.36 15.48
N PHE A 16 21.99 -3.37 14.61
CA PHE A 16 20.77 -4.16 14.54
C PHE A 16 20.82 -5.38 15.47
N TYR A 17 19.83 -5.47 16.33
CA TYR A 17 19.55 -6.72 17.04
C TYR A 17 19.06 -7.75 16.02
N SER A 18 19.77 -8.85 15.87
CA SER A 18 19.32 -9.98 15.05
C SER A 18 18.78 -11.07 15.96
N TYR A 19 17.50 -11.37 15.81
CA TYR A 19 16.88 -12.51 16.47
C TYR A 19 16.76 -13.65 15.45
N ALA A 20 17.15 -14.85 15.87
CA ALA A 20 16.99 -16.05 15.03
C ALA A 20 15.69 -16.75 15.46
N LEU A 21 14.78 -16.97 14.52
CA LEU A 21 13.63 -17.83 14.74
C LEU A 21 14.09 -19.29 14.81
N ASP A 22 13.39 -20.09 15.58
CA ASP A 22 13.62 -21.52 15.69
C ASP A 22 13.35 -22.24 14.37
N GLU A 23 14.05 -23.35 14.11
CA GLU A 23 13.95 -24.08 12.86
C GLU A 23 12.55 -24.61 12.56
N TRP A 24 11.76 -24.93 13.60
CA TRP A 24 10.40 -25.43 13.43
C TRP A 24 9.47 -24.39 12.80
N VAL A 25 9.74 -23.10 12.95
CA VAL A 25 8.96 -22.03 12.31
C VAL A 25 9.05 -22.08 10.79
N PHE A 26 10.10 -22.69 10.26
CA PHE A 26 10.33 -22.84 8.82
C PHE A 26 9.90 -24.19 8.26
N GLN A 27 9.13 -25.00 9.03
CA GLN A 27 8.55 -26.24 8.53
C GLN A 27 7.36 -25.95 7.63
N GLY A 28 7.29 -26.65 6.48
CA GLY A 28 6.28 -26.43 5.44
C GLY A 28 4.85 -26.59 5.96
N ASP A 29 4.61 -27.65 6.73
CA ASP A 29 3.29 -27.94 7.29
C ASP A 29 2.83 -26.85 8.26
N TYR A 30 3.70 -26.42 9.15
CA TYR A 30 3.43 -25.34 10.10
C TYR A 30 3.13 -24.01 9.40
N THR A 31 3.97 -23.62 8.46
CA THR A 31 3.82 -22.35 7.74
C THR A 31 2.60 -22.32 6.85
N ARG A 32 2.24 -23.47 6.25
CA ARG A 32 1.01 -23.63 5.50
C ARG A 32 -0.21 -23.52 6.43
N GLU A 33 -0.21 -24.21 7.57
CA GLU A 33 -1.30 -24.16 8.54
C GLU A 33 -1.56 -22.74 9.05
N ILE A 34 -0.51 -21.98 9.41
CA ILE A 34 -0.67 -20.61 9.91
C ILE A 34 -1.28 -19.68 8.86
N LEU A 35 -0.90 -19.84 7.57
CA LEU A 35 -1.49 -19.08 6.47
C LEU A 35 -2.96 -19.46 6.23
N LEU A 36 -3.30 -20.75 6.20
CA LEU A 36 -4.67 -21.22 6.04
C LEU A 36 -5.57 -20.70 7.16
N ARG A 37 -5.10 -20.75 8.40
CA ARG A 37 -5.81 -20.23 9.57
C ARG A 37 -6.00 -18.71 9.50
N HIS A 38 -4.94 -17.98 9.11
CA HIS A 38 -4.98 -16.52 9.03
C HIS A 38 -5.96 -16.01 7.97
N PHE A 39 -5.95 -16.61 6.80
CA PHE A 39 -6.83 -16.23 5.69
C PHE A 39 -8.20 -16.93 5.73
N ALA A 40 -8.47 -17.73 6.77
CA ALA A 40 -9.70 -18.49 6.94
C ALA A 40 -10.08 -19.31 5.68
N THR A 41 -9.10 -19.98 5.06
CA THR A 41 -9.25 -20.76 3.84
C THR A 41 -8.78 -22.20 4.03
N GLN A 42 -9.28 -23.12 3.18
CA GLN A 42 -8.87 -24.53 3.19
C GLN A 42 -7.70 -24.81 2.22
N SER A 43 -7.40 -23.88 1.30
CA SER A 43 -6.36 -24.06 0.28
C SER A 43 -5.75 -22.72 -0.09
N LEU A 44 -4.46 -22.73 -0.40
CA LEU A 44 -3.73 -21.56 -0.91
C LEU A 44 -3.83 -21.40 -2.44
N LYS A 45 -4.58 -22.29 -3.13
CA LYS A 45 -4.81 -22.24 -4.58
C LYS A 45 -5.41 -20.91 -5.03
N GLY A 46 -6.38 -20.39 -4.27
CA GLY A 46 -7.03 -19.10 -4.56
C GLY A 46 -6.06 -17.91 -4.56
N PHE A 47 -4.92 -18.04 -3.89
CA PHE A 47 -3.83 -17.05 -3.88
C PHE A 47 -2.74 -17.33 -4.93
N GLY A 48 -2.83 -18.46 -5.67
CA GLY A 48 -1.86 -18.84 -6.69
C GLY A 48 -0.48 -19.27 -6.14
N ILE A 49 -0.39 -19.68 -4.87
CA ILE A 49 0.87 -20.03 -4.19
C ILE A 49 0.93 -21.47 -3.67
N GLU A 50 -0.06 -22.30 -3.95
CA GLU A 50 -0.17 -23.68 -3.42
C GLU A 50 1.11 -24.51 -3.71
N GLU A 51 1.68 -24.39 -4.90
CA GLU A 51 2.85 -25.15 -5.34
C GLU A 51 4.19 -24.48 -5.01
N TRP A 52 4.14 -23.27 -4.41
CA TRP A 52 5.31 -22.47 -4.13
C TRP A 52 5.82 -22.69 -2.71
N THR A 53 6.32 -23.91 -2.45
CA THR A 53 6.72 -24.36 -1.10
C THR A 53 7.64 -23.35 -0.38
N VAL A 54 8.70 -22.89 -1.04
CA VAL A 54 9.67 -21.95 -0.43
C VAL A 54 9.03 -20.60 -0.12
N ALA A 55 8.20 -20.08 -1.03
CA ALA A 55 7.48 -18.82 -0.81
C ALA A 55 6.44 -18.94 0.31
N THR A 56 5.74 -20.08 0.37
CA THR A 56 4.78 -20.39 1.44
C THR A 56 5.48 -20.47 2.80
N ILE A 57 6.65 -21.12 2.87
CA ILE A 57 7.47 -21.16 4.09
C ILE A 57 7.89 -19.75 4.50
N ALA A 58 8.40 -18.96 3.58
CA ALA A 58 8.83 -17.60 3.88
C ALA A 58 7.68 -16.70 4.34
N ALA A 59 6.52 -16.78 3.69
CA ALA A 59 5.32 -16.01 4.04
C ALA A 59 4.76 -16.42 5.41
N GLY A 60 4.66 -17.72 5.68
CA GLY A 60 4.20 -18.23 6.96
C GLY A 60 5.13 -17.87 8.12
N ALA A 61 6.45 -17.98 7.92
CA ALA A 61 7.43 -17.56 8.92
C ALA A 61 7.39 -16.04 9.17
N ALA A 62 7.20 -15.22 8.14
CA ALA A 62 7.01 -13.80 8.29
C ALA A 62 5.73 -13.47 9.08
N LEU A 63 4.63 -14.15 8.77
CA LEU A 63 3.36 -13.98 9.48
C LEU A 63 3.49 -14.41 10.95
N HIS A 64 4.17 -15.54 11.23
CA HIS A 64 4.47 -15.97 12.59
C HIS A 64 5.25 -14.91 13.35
N TYR A 65 6.33 -14.38 12.77
CA TYR A 65 7.15 -13.33 13.42
C TYR A 65 6.33 -12.10 13.75
N VAL A 66 5.49 -11.61 12.83
CA VAL A 66 4.66 -10.44 13.08
C VAL A 66 3.61 -10.72 14.15
N SER A 67 3.02 -11.92 14.18
CA SER A 67 2.06 -12.35 15.20
C SER A 67 2.70 -12.41 16.59
N ASP A 68 3.90 -12.96 16.69
CA ASP A 68 4.63 -13.10 17.95
C ASP A 68 5.11 -11.76 18.52
N THR A 69 5.61 -10.87 17.67
CA THR A 69 6.14 -9.58 18.11
C THR A 69 5.07 -8.55 18.45
N ARG A 70 3.87 -8.65 17.87
CA ARG A 70 2.83 -7.61 18.01
C ARG A 70 1.65 -7.99 18.87
N GLN A 71 1.41 -9.26 19.14
CA GLN A 71 0.23 -9.78 19.86
C GLN A 71 -1.14 -9.19 19.41
N GLU A 72 -1.17 -8.43 18.31
CA GLU A 72 -2.33 -7.73 17.83
C GLU A 72 -2.96 -8.50 16.66
N GLN A 73 -4.24 -8.31 16.48
CA GLN A 73 -5.01 -8.95 15.40
C GLN A 73 -4.48 -8.49 14.03
N LEU A 74 -3.88 -9.41 13.27
CA LEU A 74 -3.37 -9.16 11.93
C LEU A 74 -4.45 -9.22 10.85
N LYS A 75 -5.72 -9.02 11.19
CA LYS A 75 -6.88 -9.09 10.28
C LYS A 75 -6.79 -8.13 9.08
N HIS A 76 -5.96 -7.10 9.18
CA HIS A 76 -5.70 -6.19 8.09
C HIS A 76 -4.83 -6.78 6.97
N ILE A 77 -4.09 -7.85 7.24
CA ILE A 77 -3.40 -8.63 6.22
C ILE A 77 -4.45 -9.57 5.62
N SER A 78 -5.19 -9.07 4.63
CA SER A 78 -6.35 -9.78 4.06
C SER A 78 -6.02 -10.65 2.86
N GLY A 79 -4.79 -10.61 2.35
CA GLY A 79 -4.39 -11.38 1.19
C GLY A 79 -2.89 -11.53 1.04
N ILE A 80 -2.52 -12.50 0.23
CA ILE A 80 -1.17 -12.73 -0.24
C ILE A 80 -1.22 -12.80 -1.77
N SER A 81 -0.32 -12.10 -2.43
CA SER A 81 -0.26 -12.08 -3.89
C SER A 81 1.15 -12.38 -4.37
N ARG A 82 1.21 -13.13 -5.47
CA ARG A 82 2.45 -13.40 -6.17
C ARG A 82 2.83 -12.20 -7.04
N ILE A 83 4.10 -11.85 -7.05
CA ILE A 83 4.66 -10.98 -8.09
C ILE A 83 5.02 -11.90 -9.27
N ASP A 84 4.30 -11.77 -10.38
CA ASP A 84 4.52 -12.59 -11.55
C ASP A 84 5.74 -12.09 -12.33
N GLU A 85 6.80 -12.91 -12.34
CA GLU A 85 8.04 -12.60 -13.08
C GLU A 85 7.82 -12.45 -14.58
N HIS A 86 6.75 -13.06 -15.12
CA HIS A 86 6.43 -12.95 -16.55
C HIS A 86 5.94 -11.55 -16.95
N GLN A 87 5.36 -10.80 -16.00
CA GLN A 87 4.84 -9.46 -16.25
C GLN A 87 5.91 -8.37 -16.16
N TYR A 88 7.03 -8.63 -15.48
CA TYR A 88 8.04 -7.63 -15.18
C TYR A 88 9.43 -8.02 -15.67
N VAL A 89 10.26 -7.01 -15.97
CA VAL A 89 11.70 -7.19 -16.10
C VAL A 89 12.26 -7.35 -14.69
N TRP A 90 12.82 -8.54 -14.42
CA TRP A 90 13.45 -8.79 -13.13
C TRP A 90 14.80 -8.10 -13.07
N LEU A 91 14.92 -7.12 -12.21
CA LEU A 91 16.18 -6.42 -11.95
C LEU A 91 16.75 -6.96 -10.64
N ASP A 92 17.96 -7.52 -10.71
CA ASP A 92 18.64 -7.92 -9.50
C ASP A 92 19.15 -6.70 -8.71
N ARG A 93 19.55 -6.94 -7.47
CA ARG A 93 20.02 -5.89 -6.56
C ARG A 93 21.24 -5.13 -7.09
N PHE A 94 22.15 -5.83 -7.79
CA PHE A 94 23.35 -5.21 -8.35
C PHE A 94 22.97 -4.28 -9.50
N THR A 95 22.08 -4.72 -10.36
CA THR A 95 21.53 -3.91 -11.47
C THR A 95 20.83 -2.66 -10.94
N VAL A 96 19.93 -2.79 -9.95
CA VAL A 96 19.23 -1.65 -9.33
C VAL A 96 20.21 -0.62 -8.76
N ARG A 97 21.27 -1.11 -8.10
CA ARG A 97 22.30 -0.26 -7.49
C ARG A 97 23.23 0.37 -8.54
N ASN A 98 23.68 -0.40 -9.54
CA ASN A 98 24.61 0.09 -10.57
C ASN A 98 23.95 1.09 -11.52
N LEU A 99 22.65 0.93 -11.79
CA LEU A 99 21.85 1.90 -12.53
C LEU A 99 21.38 3.09 -11.66
N GLU A 100 21.71 3.08 -10.38
CA GLU A 100 21.31 4.12 -9.42
C GLU A 100 19.81 4.45 -9.46
N LEU A 101 18.96 3.40 -9.58
CA LEU A 101 17.53 3.59 -9.75
C LEU A 101 16.88 4.17 -8.49
N VAL A 102 17.16 3.60 -7.32
CA VAL A 102 16.54 3.95 -6.03
C VAL A 102 17.56 4.05 -4.89
N SER A 103 18.80 3.68 -5.14
CA SER A 103 19.92 3.77 -4.20
C SER A 103 21.24 3.77 -4.96
N SER A 104 22.25 4.47 -4.44
CA SER A 104 23.61 4.49 -4.94
C SER A 104 24.61 3.98 -3.91
N ALA A 105 25.79 3.61 -4.37
CA ALA A 105 26.94 3.34 -3.50
C ALA A 105 27.56 4.62 -2.95
N ASN A 106 27.34 5.73 -3.61
CA ASN A 106 27.80 7.05 -3.21
C ASN A 106 26.65 7.78 -2.49
N GLU A 107 26.83 8.13 -1.23
CA GLU A 107 25.82 8.82 -0.40
C GLU A 107 25.40 10.20 -0.95
N LYS A 108 26.24 10.81 -1.79
CA LYS A 108 25.96 12.12 -2.42
C LYS A 108 25.37 12.00 -3.83
N ALA A 109 25.21 10.79 -4.36
CA ALA A 109 24.64 10.59 -5.67
C ALA A 109 23.14 10.86 -5.67
N VAL A 110 22.65 11.42 -6.76
CA VAL A 110 21.23 11.62 -7.03
C VAL A 110 20.74 10.42 -7.85
N THR A 111 19.76 9.70 -7.34
CA THR A 111 19.20 8.52 -8.01
C THR A 111 18.18 8.92 -9.07
N LEU A 112 17.85 7.97 -9.96
CA LEU A 112 16.76 8.19 -10.92
C LEU A 112 15.43 8.50 -10.21
N LEU A 113 15.14 7.82 -9.10
CA LEU A 113 13.95 8.08 -8.29
C LEU A 113 13.95 9.53 -7.77
N ASP A 114 15.07 10.05 -7.26
CA ASP A 114 15.15 11.41 -6.73
C ASP A 114 14.85 12.48 -7.81
N ILE A 115 15.21 12.22 -9.06
CA ILE A 115 14.90 13.10 -10.19
C ILE A 115 13.44 12.98 -10.62
N MET A 116 12.90 11.75 -10.67
CA MET A 116 11.58 11.50 -11.21
C MET A 116 10.44 11.71 -10.20
N ASP A 117 10.70 11.65 -8.90
CA ASP A 117 9.65 11.74 -7.88
C ASP A 117 9.12 13.18 -7.75
N GLN A 118 8.14 13.47 -8.57
CA GLN A 118 7.29 14.67 -8.50
C GLN A 118 5.87 14.29 -8.05
N THR A 119 5.71 13.17 -7.36
CA THR A 119 4.42 12.67 -6.93
C THR A 119 3.79 13.57 -5.86
N LEU A 120 2.47 13.67 -5.88
CA LEU A 120 1.71 14.55 -5.00
C LEU A 120 1.20 13.83 -3.74
N THR A 121 1.32 12.50 -3.71
CA THR A 121 0.85 11.68 -2.60
C THR A 121 1.90 10.67 -2.17
N PRO A 122 1.99 10.32 -0.86
CA PRO A 122 2.91 9.28 -0.41
C PRO A 122 2.65 7.91 -1.06
N MET A 123 1.39 7.60 -1.40
CA MET A 123 1.02 6.38 -2.13
C MET A 123 1.59 6.40 -3.54
N GLY A 124 1.52 7.55 -4.23
CA GLY A 124 2.13 7.75 -5.55
C GLY A 124 3.64 7.55 -5.53
N ALA A 125 4.34 8.11 -4.54
CA ALA A 125 5.79 7.94 -4.38
C ALA A 125 6.17 6.46 -4.21
N ARG A 126 5.42 5.72 -3.37
CA ARG A 126 5.62 4.26 -3.21
C ARG A 126 5.36 3.50 -4.52
N LEU A 127 4.32 3.87 -5.26
CA LEU A 127 4.00 3.25 -6.55
C LEU A 127 5.07 3.54 -7.60
N LEU A 128 5.54 4.78 -7.71
CA LEU A 128 6.62 5.17 -8.63
C LEU A 128 7.90 4.38 -8.33
N LYS A 129 8.31 4.29 -7.07
CA LYS A 129 9.45 3.48 -6.65
C LYS A 129 9.29 2.02 -7.07
N ARG A 130 8.09 1.45 -6.88
CA ARG A 130 7.79 0.07 -7.29
C ARG A 130 7.87 -0.09 -8.81
N TRP A 131 7.39 0.87 -9.59
CA TRP A 131 7.45 0.83 -11.05
C TRP A 131 8.89 0.88 -11.59
N LEU A 132 9.75 1.66 -10.97
CA LEU A 132 11.18 1.70 -11.33
C LEU A 132 11.89 0.39 -11.03
N MET A 133 11.51 -0.30 -9.95
CA MET A 133 12.12 -1.58 -9.57
C MET A 133 11.54 -2.78 -10.32
N LEU A 134 10.33 -2.67 -10.85
CA LEU A 134 9.58 -3.72 -11.55
C LEU A 134 9.03 -3.16 -12.88
N PRO A 135 9.91 -2.90 -13.88
CA PRO A 135 9.46 -2.44 -15.19
C PRO A 135 8.61 -3.50 -15.88
N LEU A 136 7.57 -3.05 -16.58
CA LEU A 136 6.69 -3.94 -17.34
C LEU A 136 7.43 -4.55 -18.54
N LYS A 137 7.03 -5.77 -18.94
CA LYS A 137 7.44 -6.45 -20.16
C LYS A 137 6.36 -6.42 -21.23
N ASP A 138 5.10 -6.41 -20.81
CA ASP A 138 3.96 -6.47 -21.70
C ASP A 138 3.78 -5.14 -22.44
N ILE A 139 3.81 -5.21 -23.77
CA ILE A 139 3.72 -4.01 -24.61
C ILE A 139 2.40 -3.29 -24.44
N SER A 140 1.28 -4.02 -24.35
CA SER A 140 -0.05 -3.42 -24.19
C SER A 140 -0.14 -2.59 -22.91
N SER A 141 0.35 -3.15 -21.78
CA SER A 141 0.37 -2.45 -20.50
C SER A 141 1.32 -1.23 -20.49
N ILE A 142 2.40 -1.28 -21.28
CA ILE A 142 3.33 -0.14 -21.45
C ILE A 142 2.63 0.95 -22.25
N GLU A 143 1.98 0.60 -23.36
CA GLU A 143 1.27 1.53 -24.24
C GLU A 143 0.11 2.22 -23.51
N GLU A 144 -0.64 1.49 -22.67
CA GLU A 144 -1.70 2.08 -21.83
C GLU A 144 -1.13 3.17 -20.89
N ARG A 145 0.03 2.93 -20.26
CA ARG A 145 0.67 3.95 -19.42
C ARG A 145 1.16 5.15 -20.24
N GLN A 146 1.73 4.90 -21.41
CA GLN A 146 2.20 5.95 -22.32
C GLN A 146 1.03 6.79 -22.84
N GLU A 147 -0.11 6.16 -23.15
CA GLU A 147 -1.32 6.86 -23.56
C GLU A 147 -1.84 7.78 -22.45
N ALA A 148 -1.86 7.29 -21.18
CA ALA A 148 -2.23 8.13 -20.04
C ALA A 148 -1.32 9.36 -19.92
N VAL A 149 0.00 9.16 -20.00
CA VAL A 149 0.98 10.26 -19.95
C VAL A 149 0.77 11.23 -21.12
N SER A 150 0.58 10.71 -22.35
CA SER A 150 0.31 11.51 -23.56
C SER A 150 -0.96 12.33 -23.40
N TYR A 151 -2.00 11.76 -22.80
CA TYR A 151 -3.25 12.47 -22.53
C TYR A 151 -3.02 13.65 -21.58
N PHE A 152 -2.31 13.44 -20.45
CA PHE A 152 -2.00 14.50 -19.50
C PHE A 152 -1.18 15.63 -20.12
N LEU A 153 -0.20 15.31 -20.98
CA LEU A 153 0.60 16.30 -21.68
C LEU A 153 -0.21 17.15 -22.66
N LYS A 154 -1.21 16.54 -23.31
CA LYS A 154 -2.09 17.23 -24.26
C LYS A 154 -3.20 18.05 -23.57
N HIS A 155 -3.53 17.72 -22.33
CA HIS A 155 -4.61 18.34 -21.57
C HIS A 155 -4.11 18.89 -20.22
N PRO A 156 -3.30 19.97 -20.22
CA PRO A 156 -2.68 20.52 -19.02
C PRO A 156 -3.70 21.04 -18.00
N GLU A 157 -4.85 21.55 -18.44
CA GLU A 157 -5.92 21.99 -17.54
C GLU A 157 -6.51 20.80 -16.76
N PHE A 158 -6.79 19.69 -17.43
CA PHE A 158 -7.25 18.46 -16.81
C PHE A 158 -6.20 17.91 -15.80
N SER A 159 -4.93 17.88 -16.22
CA SER A 159 -3.82 17.50 -15.36
C SER A 159 -3.75 18.38 -14.10
N GLY A 160 -3.94 19.69 -14.24
CA GLY A 160 -3.98 20.65 -13.14
C GLY A 160 -5.14 20.41 -12.17
N ILE A 161 -6.33 20.10 -12.68
CA ILE A 161 -7.51 19.75 -11.86
C ILE A 161 -7.22 18.52 -11.02
N LEU A 162 -6.76 17.43 -11.65
CA LEU A 162 -6.44 16.18 -10.92
C LEU A 162 -5.30 16.39 -9.91
N ALA A 163 -4.27 17.15 -10.27
CA ALA A 163 -3.20 17.47 -9.36
C ALA A 163 -3.69 18.25 -8.12
N GLY A 164 -4.60 19.21 -8.32
CA GLY A 164 -5.26 19.93 -7.23
C GLY A 164 -6.04 19.00 -6.29
N GLN A 165 -6.82 18.08 -6.87
CA GLN A 165 -7.57 17.08 -6.11
C GLN A 165 -6.64 16.12 -5.36
N MET A 166 -5.61 15.57 -6.03
CA MET A 166 -4.66 14.64 -5.40
C MET A 166 -3.93 15.22 -4.18
N LYS A 167 -3.62 16.51 -4.18
CA LYS A 167 -3.01 17.20 -3.02
C LYS A 167 -3.89 17.19 -1.77
N LEU A 168 -5.19 17.02 -1.91
CA LEU A 168 -6.13 16.95 -0.80
C LEU A 168 -6.26 15.53 -0.22
N ILE A 169 -5.74 14.52 -0.90
CA ILE A 169 -5.79 13.13 -0.46
C ILE A 169 -4.63 12.85 0.48
N GLY A 170 -4.96 12.43 1.69
CA GLY A 170 -3.99 11.95 2.67
C GLY A 170 -3.43 10.56 2.32
N ASP A 171 -2.52 10.07 3.16
CA ASP A 171 -1.99 8.71 3.02
C ASP A 171 -3.03 7.66 3.47
N LEU A 172 -3.89 7.25 2.53
CA LEU A 172 -4.96 6.29 2.77
C LEU A 172 -4.42 4.94 3.27
N GLU A 173 -3.31 4.45 2.72
CA GLU A 173 -2.72 3.18 3.15
C GLU A 173 -2.31 3.23 4.63
N ARG A 174 -1.72 4.34 5.06
CA ARG A 174 -1.36 4.54 6.46
C ARG A 174 -2.58 4.66 7.37
N LEU A 175 -3.62 5.38 6.93
CA LEU A 175 -4.85 5.52 7.71
C LEU A 175 -5.56 4.17 7.88
N ILE A 176 -5.68 3.39 6.81
CA ILE A 176 -6.29 2.06 6.85
C ILE A 176 -5.49 1.11 7.76
N SER A 177 -4.17 1.16 7.71
CA SER A 177 -3.33 0.39 8.63
C SER A 177 -3.59 0.73 10.09
N LYS A 178 -3.83 2.01 10.42
CA LYS A 178 -4.20 2.43 11.78
C LYS A 178 -5.60 1.97 12.18
N VAL A 179 -6.56 1.95 11.25
CA VAL A 179 -7.91 1.38 11.48
C VAL A 179 -7.79 -0.07 11.89
N ALA A 180 -7.04 -0.85 11.13
CA ALA A 180 -6.85 -2.28 11.38
C ALA A 180 -6.21 -2.58 12.74
N LEU A 181 -5.35 -1.68 13.21
CA LEU A 181 -4.69 -1.77 14.52
C LEU A 181 -5.52 -1.18 15.67
N GLY A 182 -6.71 -0.63 15.41
CA GLY A 182 -7.51 0.08 16.42
C GLY A 182 -6.84 1.35 16.97
N LYS A 183 -5.84 1.89 16.26
CA LYS A 183 -5.04 3.06 16.70
C LYS A 183 -5.36 4.34 15.94
N ILE A 184 -6.40 4.35 15.14
CA ILE A 184 -6.86 5.55 14.43
C ILE A 184 -7.56 6.50 15.41
N SER A 185 -7.24 7.78 15.34
CA SER A 185 -7.92 8.81 16.11
C SER A 185 -9.19 9.29 15.39
N PRO A 186 -10.18 9.87 16.11
CA PRO A 186 -11.39 10.42 15.46
C PRO A 186 -11.07 11.46 14.37
N ARG A 187 -10.10 12.32 14.60
CA ARG A 187 -9.63 13.30 13.60
C ARG A 187 -9.09 12.62 12.34
N GLU A 188 -8.36 11.51 12.47
CA GLU A 188 -7.86 10.76 11.33
C GLU A 188 -8.96 10.04 10.57
N VAL A 189 -10.05 9.61 11.23
CA VAL A 189 -11.24 9.08 10.55
C VAL A 189 -11.94 10.17 9.74
N VAL A 190 -12.05 11.40 10.27
CA VAL A 190 -12.57 12.55 9.51
C VAL A 190 -11.65 12.88 8.33
N GLN A 191 -10.31 12.77 8.49
CA GLN A 191 -9.37 12.95 7.40
C GLN A 191 -9.54 11.87 6.32
N LEU A 192 -9.77 10.61 6.71
CA LEU A 192 -10.11 9.53 5.79
C LEU A 192 -11.36 9.87 4.98
N LYS A 193 -12.43 10.32 5.64
CA LYS A 193 -13.67 10.78 5.00
C LYS A 193 -13.41 11.88 3.96
N ARG A 194 -12.67 12.93 4.32
CA ARG A 194 -12.32 14.02 3.39
C ARG A 194 -11.53 13.52 2.18
N SER A 195 -10.64 12.55 2.38
CA SER A 195 -9.91 11.91 1.28
C SER A 195 -10.85 11.11 0.37
N LEU A 196 -11.84 10.39 0.93
CA LEU A 196 -12.84 9.65 0.14
C LEU A 196 -13.76 10.59 -0.65
N ASP A 197 -14.12 11.75 -0.10
CA ASP A 197 -14.84 12.79 -0.87
C ASP A 197 -14.04 13.19 -2.12
N THR A 198 -12.75 13.42 -1.94
CA THR A 198 -11.86 13.79 -3.05
C THR A 198 -11.67 12.65 -4.05
N VAL A 199 -11.60 11.40 -3.58
CA VAL A 199 -11.55 10.21 -4.44
C VAL A 199 -12.81 10.11 -5.32
N ALA A 200 -13.99 10.48 -4.81
CA ALA A 200 -15.21 10.54 -5.61
C ALA A 200 -15.11 11.58 -6.74
N LEU A 201 -14.57 12.77 -6.43
CA LEU A 201 -14.35 13.82 -7.44
C LEU A 201 -13.31 13.39 -8.49
N LEU A 202 -12.23 12.71 -8.09
CA LEU A 202 -11.24 12.16 -9.03
C LEU A 202 -11.87 11.15 -9.98
N LYS A 203 -12.69 10.25 -9.44
CA LYS A 203 -13.43 9.26 -10.24
C LYS A 203 -14.30 9.96 -11.28
N GLU A 204 -15.08 10.94 -10.87
CA GLU A 204 -15.95 11.70 -11.76
C GLU A 204 -15.16 12.44 -12.83
N SER A 205 -14.09 13.12 -12.46
CA SER A 205 -13.21 13.83 -13.39
C SER A 205 -12.62 12.89 -14.44
N CYS A 206 -12.13 11.72 -14.04
CA CYS A 206 -11.60 10.71 -14.96
C CYS A 206 -12.71 10.13 -15.87
N ALA A 207 -13.88 9.82 -15.32
CA ALA A 207 -14.99 9.27 -16.09
C ALA A 207 -15.49 10.24 -17.18
N ASN A 208 -15.50 11.53 -16.88
CA ASN A 208 -15.98 12.59 -17.77
C ASN A 208 -14.90 13.11 -18.74
N SER A 209 -13.69 12.58 -18.70
CA SER A 209 -12.56 13.02 -19.54
C SER A 209 -12.73 12.75 -21.03
N GLY A 210 -13.61 11.83 -21.41
CA GLY A 210 -13.76 11.35 -22.79
C GLY A 210 -12.62 10.43 -23.28
N ASN A 211 -11.60 10.18 -22.47
CA ASN A 211 -10.47 9.33 -22.83
C ASN A 211 -10.66 7.89 -22.30
N PRO A 212 -10.47 6.85 -23.14
CA PRO A 212 -10.66 5.45 -22.75
C PRO A 212 -9.80 5.01 -21.56
N VAL A 213 -8.53 5.43 -21.52
CA VAL A 213 -7.60 5.06 -20.44
C VAL A 213 -8.03 5.71 -19.11
N MET A 214 -8.44 6.98 -19.14
CA MET A 214 -8.97 7.65 -17.95
C MET A 214 -10.26 6.99 -17.45
N LYS A 215 -11.10 6.51 -18.36
CA LYS A 215 -12.30 5.76 -18.00
C LYS A 215 -11.97 4.43 -17.30
N VAL A 216 -10.98 3.68 -17.79
CA VAL A 216 -10.51 2.45 -17.14
C VAL A 216 -10.01 2.76 -15.73
N ILE A 217 -9.26 3.85 -15.55
CA ILE A 217 -8.82 4.30 -14.21
C ILE A 217 -10.03 4.63 -13.34
N ALA A 218 -11.01 5.36 -13.85
CA ALA A 218 -12.23 5.70 -13.13
C ALA A 218 -13.01 4.45 -12.67
N ASP A 219 -13.12 3.43 -13.53
CA ASP A 219 -13.81 2.18 -13.22
C ASP A 219 -13.14 1.40 -12.08
N GLN A 220 -11.82 1.51 -11.93
CA GLN A 220 -11.04 0.91 -10.84
C GLN A 220 -11.14 1.68 -9.53
N ILE A 221 -11.53 2.95 -9.54
CA ILE A 221 -11.66 3.78 -8.34
C ILE A 221 -12.98 3.47 -7.63
N ASN A 222 -12.90 3.07 -6.35
CA ASN A 222 -14.07 2.93 -5.48
C ASN A 222 -14.06 4.03 -4.40
N PRO A 223 -15.01 4.97 -4.42
CA PRO A 223 -15.08 6.06 -3.45
C PRO A 223 -15.66 5.64 -2.10
N CYS A 224 -16.03 4.37 -1.90
CA CYS A 224 -16.55 3.82 -0.66
C CYS A 224 -17.72 4.64 -0.06
N LEU A 225 -18.72 4.97 -0.87
CA LEU A 225 -19.80 5.91 -0.53
C LEU A 225 -20.50 5.56 0.78
N LEU A 226 -20.87 4.29 1.02
CA LEU A 226 -21.51 3.84 2.23
C LEU A 226 -20.68 4.13 3.50
N MET A 227 -19.36 3.94 3.40
CA MET A 227 -18.44 4.23 4.51
C MET A 227 -18.38 5.74 4.76
N ASN A 228 -18.28 6.52 3.69
CA ASN A 228 -18.25 7.97 3.74
C ASN A 228 -19.52 8.54 4.39
N GLU A 229 -20.70 8.09 3.96
CA GLU A 229 -22.00 8.47 4.52
C GLU A 229 -22.07 8.12 6.00
N ARG A 230 -21.63 6.93 6.39
CA ARG A 230 -21.61 6.49 7.77
C ARG A 230 -20.74 7.38 8.64
N ILE A 231 -19.52 7.68 8.21
CA ILE A 231 -18.61 8.58 8.94
C ILE A 231 -19.24 9.98 9.07
N THR A 232 -19.85 10.48 8.00
CA THR A 232 -20.52 11.79 8.00
C THR A 232 -21.68 11.84 8.99
N LYS A 233 -22.45 10.77 9.13
CA LYS A 233 -23.59 10.68 10.03
C LYS A 233 -23.15 10.56 11.49
N GLU A 234 -22.10 9.78 11.75
CA GLU A 234 -21.74 9.40 13.11
C GLU A 234 -20.71 10.33 13.76
N LEU A 235 -19.79 10.94 12.99
CA LEU A 235 -18.70 11.74 13.54
C LEU A 235 -18.87 13.23 13.30
N GLN A 236 -18.48 14.01 14.30
CA GLN A 236 -18.40 15.48 14.18
C GLN A 236 -17.34 15.88 13.13
N PRO A 237 -17.64 16.88 12.26
CA PRO A 237 -16.71 17.34 11.21
C PRO A 237 -15.35 17.83 11.75
N GLU A 238 -15.33 18.34 12.96
CA GLU A 238 -14.16 18.85 13.68
C GLU A 238 -13.80 17.97 14.89
N ALA A 239 -13.98 16.65 14.74
CA ALA A 239 -13.68 15.69 15.80
C ALA A 239 -12.26 15.89 16.37
N PRO A 240 -12.07 15.84 17.69
CA PRO A 240 -10.77 15.99 18.33
C PRO A 240 -9.87 14.78 18.06
N ALA A 241 -8.57 14.96 18.27
CA ALA A 241 -7.61 13.84 18.12
C ALA A 241 -7.76 12.80 19.27
N LEU A 242 -8.23 13.22 20.43
CA LEU A 242 -8.38 12.39 21.64
C LEU A 242 -9.85 12.22 21.99
N VAL A 243 -10.29 10.97 22.14
CA VAL A 243 -11.69 10.62 22.47
C VAL A 243 -12.13 11.21 23.81
N ASN A 244 -11.24 11.28 24.80
CA ASN A 244 -11.52 11.78 26.15
C ASN A 244 -11.82 13.28 26.23
N LYS A 245 -11.65 14.03 25.12
CA LYS A 245 -12.05 15.45 25.07
C LYS A 245 -13.55 15.67 24.81
N GLY A 246 -14.30 14.61 24.53
CA GLY A 246 -15.70 14.72 24.13
C GLY A 246 -15.89 15.32 22.72
N GLY A 247 -17.16 15.48 22.29
CA GLY A 247 -17.45 16.09 20.98
C GLY A 247 -16.99 15.30 19.78
N VAL A 248 -16.92 13.96 19.89
CA VAL A 248 -16.50 13.07 18.81
C VAL A 248 -17.68 12.64 17.95
N ILE A 249 -18.78 12.27 18.60
CA ILE A 249 -19.98 11.70 17.97
C ILE A 249 -21.00 12.81 17.71
N CYS A 250 -21.70 12.71 16.58
CA CYS A 250 -22.83 13.60 16.28
C CYS A 250 -23.99 13.34 17.24
N LYS A 251 -24.74 14.39 17.58
CA LYS A 251 -25.98 14.28 18.39
C LYS A 251 -27.01 13.41 17.67
N GLY A 252 -27.74 12.61 18.42
CA GLY A 252 -28.79 11.72 17.90
C GLY A 252 -28.26 10.38 17.36
N VAL A 253 -26.96 10.09 17.48
CA VAL A 253 -26.39 8.80 17.09
C VAL A 253 -26.54 7.76 18.20
N SER A 254 -26.43 8.19 19.45
CA SER A 254 -26.60 7.31 20.62
C SER A 254 -27.28 8.08 21.77
N MET A 255 -28.41 7.55 22.22
CA MET A 255 -29.13 8.11 23.36
C MET A 255 -28.32 8.09 24.67
N GLU A 256 -27.30 7.22 24.76
CA GLU A 256 -26.45 7.14 25.96
C GLU A 256 -25.33 8.19 25.97
N LEU A 257 -25.03 8.78 24.82
CA LEU A 257 -23.97 9.77 24.65
C LEU A 257 -24.45 11.20 24.50
N ASP A 258 -25.76 11.38 24.27
CA ASP A 258 -26.44 12.68 24.16
C ASP A 258 -26.95 13.16 25.53
#